data_f2f99205034fd8a492dbcc310c8112c4
#
_entry.id   f2f99205034fd8a492dbcc310c8112c4
#
_cell.length_a   1.000
_cell.length_b   1.000
_cell.length_c   1.000
_cell.angle_alpha   90.00
_cell.angle_beta   90.00
_cell.angle_gamma   90.00
#
_symmetry.space_group_name_H-M   'P 1'
#
loop_
_entity.id
_entity.type
_entity.pdbx_description
1 polymer ?
#
loop_
_entity_poly.entity_id
_entity_poly.type
_entity_poly.pdbx_seq_one_letter_code
_entity_poly.pdbx_strand_id
1 'polypeptide(L)'
;MPEKKEGPMQDMIDRGNLSLQVTSTIGLLPVENARISISYTGEDSVVEEITTDNSGRTEAVSLPAPPLEWSLDAEQTNRPYAELNLQITAPGYQPVMIEGSELLADATALQQVRMEPTEEMEQTEDIVIPDH
;
A
#
# COMPACT_ATOMS: atom_id res chain seq x y z
N MET A 1 19.75 -4.53 28.40
CA MET A 1 19.54 -4.57 27.88
C MET A 1 19.30 -4.47 27.05
N PRO A 2 19.16 -4.53 26.73
CA PRO A 2 18.90 -4.35 25.93
C PRO A 2 18.47 -4.31 25.14
N GLU A 3 18.12 -4.25 24.75
CA GLU A 3 17.65 -4.21 24.03
C GLU A 3 17.64 -3.86 23.10
N LYS A 4 17.60 -3.91 22.52
CA LYS A 4 17.71 -3.56 21.59
C LYS A 4 16.88 -3.50 20.78
N LYS A 5 16.60 -2.90 20.03
CA LYS A 5 15.72 -2.77 19.33
C LYS A 5 15.93 -3.42 18.25
N GLU A 6 15.21 -4.11 17.78
CA GLU A 6 15.52 -4.85 16.84
C GLU A 6 14.75 -4.62 15.70
N GLY A 7 14.04 -4.11 15.22
CA GLY A 7 13.34 -3.84 14.02
C GLY A 7 12.50 -2.62 14.18
N PRO A 8 11.90 -2.12 13.10
CA PRO A 8 11.14 -0.91 13.18
C PRO A 8 9.92 -1.02 14.10
N MET A 9 9.42 -2.22 14.32
CA MET A 9 8.24 -2.35 15.16
C MET A 9 8.49 -1.99 16.61
N GLN A 10 9.73 -1.96 17.02
CA GLN A 10 9.98 -1.70 18.42
C GLN A 10 9.69 -0.28 18.82
N ASP A 11 9.73 0.66 17.86
CA ASP A 11 9.47 2.04 18.18
C ASP A 11 8.11 2.49 17.68
N MET A 12 7.24 1.57 17.29
CA MET A 12 5.96 1.92 16.69
C MET A 12 4.89 1.91 17.75
N ILE A 13 4.88 2.91 18.62
CA ILE A 13 3.93 2.94 19.72
C ILE A 13 2.66 3.70 19.37
N ASP A 14 2.64 4.44 18.27
CA ASP A 14 1.42 5.10 17.83
C ASP A 14 0.90 4.42 16.60
N ARG A 15 -0.14 4.92 16.01
CA ARG A 15 -0.75 4.28 14.86
C ARG A 15 -1.09 5.31 13.81
N GLY A 16 -0.95 4.91 12.57
CA GLY A 16 -1.39 5.68 11.43
C GLY A 16 -2.34 4.87 10.59
N ASN A 17 -3.03 5.50 9.66
CA ASN A 17 -3.99 4.81 8.82
C ASN A 17 -3.57 4.90 7.37
N LEU A 18 -3.85 3.82 6.64
CA LEU A 18 -3.54 3.75 5.22
C LEU A 18 -4.75 3.23 4.48
N SER A 19 -5.09 3.90 3.39
CA SER A 19 -6.07 3.35 2.46
C SER A 19 -5.52 3.47 1.05
N LEU A 20 -6.06 2.68 0.13
CA LEU A 20 -5.59 2.69 -1.24
C LEU A 20 -6.74 2.89 -2.19
N GLN A 21 -6.44 3.47 -3.33
CA GLN A 21 -7.36 3.53 -4.45
C GLN A 21 -6.63 2.97 -5.66
N VAL A 22 -7.18 1.93 -6.28
CA VAL A 22 -6.53 1.23 -7.38
C VAL A 22 -7.37 1.39 -8.62
N THR A 23 -6.74 1.91 -9.67
CA THR A 23 -7.42 2.10 -10.95
C THR A 23 -6.61 1.48 -12.05
N SER A 24 -7.28 1.21 -13.17
CA SER A 24 -6.62 0.68 -14.35
C SER A 24 -6.04 1.82 -15.16
N THR A 25 -4.92 1.59 -15.83
CA THR A 25 -4.40 2.58 -16.74
C THR A 25 -5.28 2.72 -17.96
N ILE A 26 -6.15 1.74 -18.23
CA ILE A 26 -7.08 1.84 -19.35
C ILE A 26 -8.37 2.43 -18.82
N GLY A 27 -8.66 3.66 -19.21
CA GLY A 27 -9.89 4.33 -18.85
C GLY A 27 -10.00 4.72 -17.40
N LEU A 28 -8.96 4.51 -16.61
CA LEU A 28 -8.94 4.83 -15.20
C LEU A 28 -10.12 4.19 -14.46
N LEU A 29 -10.52 3.02 -14.89
CA LEU A 29 -11.62 2.32 -14.23
C LEU A 29 -11.15 1.73 -12.92
N PRO A 30 -12.02 1.63 -11.93
CA PRO A 30 -11.62 1.04 -10.66
C PRO A 30 -11.27 -0.44 -10.81
N VAL A 31 -10.30 -0.90 -10.06
CA VAL A 31 -9.89 -2.30 -10.06
C VAL A 31 -10.45 -2.92 -8.79
N GLU A 32 -11.43 -3.79 -8.97
CA GLU A 32 -12.08 -4.46 -7.86
C GLU A 32 -11.32 -5.74 -7.52
N ASN A 33 -11.30 -6.10 -6.27
CA ASN A 33 -10.66 -7.33 -5.79
C ASN A 33 -9.15 -7.34 -5.99
N ALA A 34 -8.54 -6.18 -6.06
CA ALA A 34 -7.10 -6.12 -6.00
C ALA A 34 -6.66 -6.45 -4.58
N ARG A 35 -5.62 -7.27 -4.45
CA ARG A 35 -5.15 -7.71 -3.15
C ARG A 35 -3.88 -6.96 -2.83
N ILE A 36 -3.84 -6.34 -1.67
CA ILE A 36 -2.68 -5.57 -1.25
C ILE A 36 -2.07 -6.24 -0.03
N SER A 37 -0.80 -6.62 -0.14
CA SER A 37 -0.05 -7.17 0.99
C SER A 37 0.86 -6.07 1.50
N ILE A 38 0.82 -5.81 2.80
CA ILE A 38 1.53 -4.72 3.42
C ILE A 38 2.59 -5.29 4.37
N SER A 39 3.81 -4.81 4.23
CA SER A 39 4.89 -5.17 5.15
C SER A 39 5.70 -3.91 5.44
N TYR A 40 6.45 -3.93 6.53
CA TYR A 40 7.33 -2.81 6.82
C TYR A 40 8.65 -3.03 6.09
N THR A 41 9.22 -1.95 5.60
CA THR A 41 10.51 -2.02 4.91
C THR A 41 11.53 -2.63 5.84
N GLY A 42 12.24 -3.62 5.34
CA GLY A 42 13.25 -4.32 6.14
C GLY A 42 12.72 -5.53 6.86
N GLU A 43 11.41 -5.77 6.80
CA GLU A 43 10.81 -6.94 7.42
C GLU A 43 10.27 -7.85 6.33
N ASP A 44 10.30 -9.14 6.58
CA ASP A 44 9.80 -10.08 5.59
C ASP A 44 8.33 -10.42 5.78
N SER A 45 7.78 -10.14 6.93
CA SER A 45 6.44 -10.61 7.25
C SER A 45 5.39 -9.64 6.75
N VAL A 46 4.34 -10.18 6.18
CA VAL A 46 3.18 -9.40 5.80
C VAL A 46 2.39 -9.12 7.08
N VAL A 47 2.15 -7.86 7.37
CA VAL A 47 1.45 -7.49 8.59
C VAL A 47 -0.02 -7.28 8.35
N GLU A 48 -0.44 -7.07 7.09
CA GLU A 48 -1.85 -6.87 6.81
C GLU A 48 -2.10 -7.17 5.34
N GLU A 49 -3.27 -7.72 5.03
CA GLU A 49 -3.65 -7.95 3.66
C GLU A 49 -5.06 -7.44 3.48
N ILE A 50 -5.28 -6.57 2.50
CA ILE A 50 -6.57 -5.96 2.27
C ILE A 50 -6.91 -6.05 0.80
N THR A 51 -8.19 -5.85 0.48
CA THR A 51 -8.66 -5.92 -0.89
C THR A 51 -9.49 -4.70 -1.21
N THR A 52 -9.58 -4.38 -2.51
CA THR A 52 -10.39 -3.26 -2.96
C THR A 52 -11.82 -3.70 -3.19
N ASP A 53 -12.72 -2.74 -3.04
CA ASP A 53 -14.13 -2.96 -3.31
C ASP A 53 -14.43 -2.60 -4.76
N ASN A 54 -15.71 -2.51 -5.11
CA ASN A 54 -16.09 -2.26 -6.50
C ASN A 54 -15.79 -0.83 -6.95
N SER A 55 -15.39 0.03 -6.04
CA SER A 55 -14.92 1.36 -6.40
C SER A 55 -13.40 1.40 -6.49
N GLY A 56 -12.73 0.28 -6.31
CA GLY A 56 -11.28 0.25 -6.33
C GLY A 56 -10.64 0.77 -5.07
N ARG A 57 -11.39 0.87 -3.98
CA ARG A 57 -10.89 1.45 -2.75
C ARG A 57 -10.84 0.41 -1.65
N THR A 58 -9.89 0.58 -0.75
CA THR A 58 -9.83 -0.25 0.44
C THR A 58 -10.38 0.54 1.61
N GLU A 59 -10.74 -0.18 2.67
CA GLU A 59 -11.00 0.48 3.92
C GLU A 59 -9.68 0.93 4.52
N ALA A 60 -9.72 1.95 5.33
CA ALA A 60 -8.51 2.41 5.99
C ALA A 60 -8.07 1.36 7.00
N VAL A 61 -6.78 1.05 6.99
CA VAL A 61 -6.23 0.07 7.90
C VAL A 61 -5.33 0.81 8.87
N SER A 62 -5.44 0.48 10.15
CA SER A 62 -4.65 1.10 11.20
C SER A 62 -3.40 0.26 11.41
N LEU A 63 -2.25 0.89 11.37
CA LEU A 63 -0.98 0.19 11.48
C LEU A 63 -0.07 0.90 12.46
N PRO A 64 0.81 0.19 13.15
CA PRO A 64 1.77 0.83 14.04
C PRO A 64 2.66 1.84 13.32
N ALA A 65 2.90 2.95 13.97
CA ALA A 65 3.73 4.03 13.44
C ALA A 65 4.58 4.60 14.56
N PRO A 66 5.68 5.30 14.23
CA PRO A 66 6.51 5.90 15.27
C PRO A 66 5.74 6.96 16.04
N PRO A 67 6.23 7.33 17.23
CA PRO A 67 5.49 8.28 18.06
C PRO A 67 5.20 9.58 17.35
N LEU A 68 3.98 10.07 17.53
CA LEU A 68 3.59 11.32 16.91
C LEU A 68 4.53 12.44 17.32
N GLU A 69 4.97 12.45 18.57
CA GLU A 69 5.82 13.54 19.01
C GLU A 69 7.10 13.65 18.18
N TRP A 70 7.54 12.59 17.54
CA TRP A 70 8.73 12.68 16.72
C TRP A 70 8.50 13.56 15.49
N SER A 71 7.29 13.61 14.99
CA SER A 71 7.01 14.45 13.83
C SER A 71 6.88 15.93 14.24
N LEU A 72 6.75 16.20 15.53
CA LEU A 72 6.58 17.54 16.01
C LEU A 72 7.86 18.16 16.56
N ASP A 73 8.95 17.38 16.64
CA ASP A 73 10.19 17.85 17.25
C ASP A 73 11.26 17.94 16.17
N ALA A 74 11.61 19.14 15.78
CA ALA A 74 12.54 19.36 14.68
C ALA A 74 13.94 18.89 15.00
N GLU A 75 14.27 18.68 16.28
CA GLU A 75 15.61 18.26 16.63
C GLU A 75 15.74 16.78 16.80
N GLN A 76 14.66 16.06 16.71
CA GLN A 76 14.66 14.66 16.85
C GLN A 76 15.29 14.00 15.62
N THR A 77 16.14 12.99 15.81
CA THR A 77 16.91 12.44 14.71
C THR A 77 16.34 11.17 14.12
N ASN A 78 15.35 10.54 14.76
CA ASN A 78 14.71 9.35 14.20
C ASN A 78 13.68 9.76 13.18
N ARG A 79 13.44 8.90 12.20
CA ARG A 79 12.42 9.20 11.23
C ARG A 79 11.06 9.22 11.91
N PRO A 80 10.25 10.23 11.66
CA PRO A 80 8.95 10.30 12.31
C PRO A 80 7.88 9.47 11.63
N TYR A 81 8.22 8.65 10.65
CA TYR A 81 7.27 7.85 9.91
C TYR A 81 7.80 6.45 9.73
N ALA A 82 6.90 5.52 9.51
CA ALA A 82 7.27 4.17 9.12
C ALA A 82 7.27 4.08 7.60
N GLU A 83 8.07 3.20 7.05
CA GLU A 83 8.07 2.94 5.62
C GLU A 83 7.49 1.58 5.36
N LEU A 84 6.52 1.55 4.47
CA LEU A 84 5.80 0.32 4.14
C LEU A 84 6.11 -0.11 2.72
N ASN A 85 6.12 -1.41 2.52
CA ASN A 85 6.17 -1.99 1.19
C ASN A 85 4.81 -2.56 0.88
N LEU A 86 4.28 -2.23 -0.28
CA LEU A 86 2.95 -2.64 -0.69
C LEU A 86 3.07 -3.45 -1.96
N GLN A 87 2.50 -4.63 -1.96
CA GLN A 87 2.47 -5.45 -3.17
C GLN A 87 1.02 -5.62 -3.57
N ILE A 88 0.69 -5.16 -4.76
CA ILE A 88 -0.68 -5.12 -5.25
C ILE A 88 -0.81 -6.09 -6.42
N THR A 89 -1.74 -7.02 -6.33
CA THR A 89 -2.00 -7.98 -7.40
C THR A 89 -3.49 -8.00 -7.68
N ALA A 90 -3.84 -8.25 -8.93
CA ALA A 90 -5.22 -8.42 -9.33
C ALA A 90 -5.25 -9.30 -10.57
N PRO A 91 -6.27 -10.14 -10.72
CA PRO A 91 -6.34 -11.00 -11.90
C PRO A 91 -6.41 -10.15 -13.17
N GLY A 92 -5.62 -10.49 -14.15
CA GLY A 92 -5.60 -9.78 -15.41
C GLY A 92 -4.79 -8.52 -15.42
N TYR A 93 -4.07 -8.22 -14.35
CA TYR A 93 -3.23 -7.03 -14.26
C TYR A 93 -1.82 -7.41 -13.86
N GLN A 94 -0.88 -6.59 -14.25
CA GLN A 94 0.50 -6.79 -13.85
C GLN A 94 0.66 -6.36 -12.41
N PRO A 95 1.45 -7.08 -11.62
CA PRO A 95 1.60 -6.73 -10.21
C PRO A 95 2.35 -5.41 -10.05
N VAL A 96 2.04 -4.71 -8.99
CA VAL A 96 2.69 -3.43 -8.68
C VAL A 96 3.34 -3.56 -7.31
N MET A 97 4.55 -3.06 -7.19
CA MET A 97 5.25 -3.03 -5.92
C MET A 97 5.58 -1.58 -5.61
N ILE A 98 5.18 -1.12 -4.44
CA ILE A 98 5.51 0.22 -3.98
C ILE A 98 6.38 0.06 -2.75
N GLU A 99 7.56 0.67 -2.77
CA GLU A 99 8.49 0.57 -1.67
C GLU A 99 8.63 1.93 -1.03
N GLY A 100 8.64 1.95 0.29
CA GLY A 100 8.88 3.20 1.00
C GLY A 100 7.67 4.11 1.14
N SER A 101 6.48 3.54 1.13
CA SER A 101 5.29 4.35 1.37
C SER A 101 5.28 4.79 2.83
N GLU A 102 5.10 6.07 3.09
CA GLU A 102 5.28 6.61 4.43
C GLU A 102 3.98 6.57 5.22
N LEU A 103 4.10 6.20 6.49
CA LEU A 103 2.96 6.13 7.38
C LEU A 103 3.28 6.95 8.62
N LEU A 104 2.49 8.00 8.84
CA LEU A 104 2.67 8.88 9.99
C LEU A 104 1.59 8.61 11.01
N ALA A 105 1.96 8.73 12.28
CA ALA A 105 1.01 8.55 13.36
C ALA A 105 -0.10 9.59 13.27
N ASP A 106 -1.31 9.15 13.63
CA ASP A 106 -2.44 10.06 13.74
C ASP A 106 -2.78 10.73 12.41
N ALA A 107 -2.43 10.12 11.31
CA ALA A 107 -2.70 10.63 9.98
C ALA A 107 -3.26 9.51 9.13
N THR A 108 -3.96 9.87 8.06
CA THR A 108 -4.46 8.90 7.10
C THR A 108 -3.77 9.18 5.76
N ALA A 109 -3.06 8.19 5.26
CA ALA A 109 -2.41 8.28 3.98
C ALA A 109 -3.28 7.59 2.94
N LEU A 110 -3.44 8.23 1.80
CA LEU A 110 -4.14 7.62 0.68
C LEU A 110 -3.12 7.34 -0.40
N GLN A 111 -2.95 6.08 -0.75
CA GLN A 111 -2.01 5.67 -1.77
C GLN A 111 -2.79 5.37 -3.04
N GLN A 112 -2.48 6.08 -4.10
CA GLN A 112 -3.12 5.84 -5.38
C GLN A 112 -2.25 4.92 -6.21
N VAL A 113 -2.84 3.92 -6.84
CA VAL A 113 -2.13 2.91 -7.58
C VAL A 113 -2.80 2.77 -8.94
N ARG A 114 -2.01 2.66 -9.99
CA ARG A 114 -2.51 2.37 -11.31
C ARG A 114 -1.93 1.06 -11.77
N MET A 115 -2.79 0.17 -12.24
CA MET A 115 -2.37 -1.15 -12.67
C MET A 115 -2.57 -1.29 -14.16
N GLU A 116 -1.60 -1.90 -14.80
CA GLU A 116 -1.67 -2.13 -16.24
C GLU A 116 -2.23 -3.51 -16.50
N PRO A 117 -3.17 -3.63 -17.43
CA PRO A 117 -3.66 -4.96 -17.79
C PRO A 117 -2.53 -5.78 -18.39
N THR A 118 -2.62 -7.09 -18.19
CA THR A 118 -1.66 -7.98 -18.83
C THR A 118 -1.96 -8.06 -20.30
N GLU A 119 -1.01 -8.58 -21.05
CA GLU A 119 -1.20 -8.74 -22.46
C GLU A 119 -2.38 -9.61 -22.78
N GLU A 120 -2.62 -10.61 -21.96
CA GLU A 120 -3.75 -11.48 -22.19
C GLU A 120 -5.06 -10.71 -22.07
N MET A 121 -5.17 -9.81 -21.13
CA MET A 121 -6.37 -9.02 -20.97
C MET A 121 -6.56 -8.07 -22.14
N GLU A 122 -5.47 -7.51 -22.64
CA GLU A 122 -5.55 -6.65 -23.80
C GLU A 122 -5.99 -7.42 -25.02
N GLN A 123 -5.53 -8.63 -25.16
CA GLN A 123 -5.96 -9.43 -26.28
C GLN A 123 -7.43 -9.76 -26.20
N THR A 124 -7.94 -9.97 -25.00
CA THR A 124 -9.36 -10.24 -24.85
C THR A 124 -10.16 -9.03 -25.30
N GLU A 125 -9.70 -7.85 -25.00
CA GLU A 125 -10.38 -6.68 -25.46
C GLU A 125 -10.36 -6.59 -26.96
N ASP A 126 -9.27 -6.90 -27.57
CA ASP A 126 -9.18 -6.86 -29.01
C ASP A 126 -10.14 -7.87 -29.64
N ILE A 127 -10.30 -9.00 -29.01
CA ILE A 127 -11.17 -9.99 -29.59
C ILE A 127 -12.60 -9.51 -29.51
N VAL A 128 -12.92 -8.82 -28.50
CA VAL A 128 -14.28 -8.32 -28.39
C VAL A 128 -14.63 -7.35 -29.47
N ILE A 129 -13.68 -6.64 -29.96
CA ILE A 129 -13.92 -5.77 -31.02
C ILE A 129 -14.12 -6.53 -32.23
N PRO A 130 -15.20 -6.49 -32.75
CA PRO A 130 -15.49 -7.35 -33.75
C PRO A 130 -15.01 -7.05 -34.93
N ASP A 131 -14.44 -6.61 -35.15
CA ASP A 131 -13.90 -6.41 -36.17
C ASP A 131 -13.91 -7.39 -36.96
N HIS A 132 -14.13 -8.16 -36.71
CA HIS A 132 -14.11 -9.14 -37.58
C HIS A 132 -15.37 -9.56 -37.80
#